data_54ed7ff4873e2baacfc5bab55b58874b
#
_entry.id   54ed7ff4873e2baacfc5bab55b58874b
#
_cell.length_a   1.000
_cell.length_b   1.000
_cell.length_c   1.000
_cell.angle_alpha   90.00
_cell.angle_beta   90.00
_cell.angle_gamma   90.00
#
_symmetry.space_group_name_H-M   'P 1'
#
loop_
_entity.id
_entity.type
_entity.pdbx_description
1 polymer ?
#
loop_
_entity_poly.entity_id
_entity_poly.type
_entity_poly.pdbx_seq_one_letter_code
_entity_poly.pdbx_strand_id
1 'polypeptide(L)'
;MPEVVINGPEGRLEGRYHHSKQENAPVALLLHPHPQHGGTMNNKVVYTLYHAFVRRGFSALRFNFRGVGRSQGIFDRGEGELSDAASALDWLQTYNPNATACWVAGFSFGAWIGMQLLMRRPEIDSFIAVAPPANMFDFGFLAPCPASGLVILGDQDQLVTADAVQRLVTKLMNQRDIRISHRIIPGADHFFQNHLEPLSQAVEQYIAGNQRKRAAVAGR
;
A
#
# COMPACT_ATOMS: atom_id res chain seq x y z
N MET A 1 4.76 -10.76 16.60
CA MET A 1 3.74 -9.84 16.04
C MET A 1 2.38 -10.39 16.40
N PRO A 2 1.58 -9.66 17.16
CA PRO A 2 0.28 -10.14 17.57
C PRO A 2 -0.64 -10.30 16.34
N GLU A 3 -1.42 -11.36 16.38
CA GLU A 3 -2.57 -11.56 15.52
C GLU A 3 -3.67 -10.61 15.99
N VAL A 4 -4.36 -9.98 15.06
CA VAL A 4 -5.49 -9.12 15.35
C VAL A 4 -6.69 -9.54 14.53
N VAL A 5 -7.88 -9.28 15.07
CA VAL A 5 -9.15 -9.49 14.40
C VAL A 5 -9.79 -8.12 14.21
N ILE A 6 -10.14 -7.81 12.96
CA ILE A 6 -10.78 -6.56 12.58
C ILE A 6 -12.23 -6.87 12.21
N ASN A 7 -13.17 -6.09 12.70
CA ASN A 7 -14.56 -6.19 12.28
C ASN A 7 -14.72 -5.56 10.89
N GLY A 8 -14.85 -6.41 9.88
CA GLY A 8 -15.12 -6.00 8.50
C GLY A 8 -16.62 -6.04 8.17
N PRO A 9 -17.01 -5.56 6.97
CA PRO A 9 -18.41 -5.49 6.56
C PRO A 9 -19.09 -6.86 6.42
N GLU A 10 -18.34 -7.87 5.99
CA GLU A 10 -18.81 -9.26 5.81
C GLU A 10 -18.34 -10.20 6.93
N GLY A 11 -17.95 -9.64 8.06
CA GLY A 11 -17.49 -10.39 9.21
C GLY A 11 -16.04 -10.12 9.58
N ARG A 12 -15.41 -11.06 10.29
CA ARG A 12 -14.06 -10.87 10.83
C ARG A 12 -12.99 -10.93 9.73
N LEU A 13 -12.04 -10.00 9.78
CA LEU A 13 -10.83 -9.99 8.96
C LEU A 13 -9.62 -10.33 9.83
N GLU A 14 -8.79 -11.23 9.34
CA GLU A 14 -7.54 -11.66 9.96
C GLU A 14 -6.44 -10.67 9.65
N GLY A 15 -5.70 -10.19 10.66
CA GLY A 15 -4.60 -9.25 10.46
C GLY A 15 -3.36 -9.54 11.32
N ARG A 16 -2.28 -8.87 10.97
CA ARG A 16 -1.02 -8.81 11.72
C ARG A 16 -0.64 -7.35 11.92
N TYR A 17 -0.53 -6.95 13.18
CA TYR A 17 -0.24 -5.57 13.54
C TYR A 17 1.09 -5.45 14.28
N HIS A 18 1.83 -4.42 13.96
CA HIS A 18 2.97 -3.94 14.70
C HIS A 18 2.66 -2.56 15.28
N HIS A 19 2.67 -2.44 16.58
CA HIS A 19 2.60 -1.15 17.25
C HIS A 19 4.02 -0.60 17.43
N SER A 20 4.28 0.58 16.89
CA SER A 20 5.57 1.26 17.10
C SER A 20 5.75 1.66 18.56
N LYS A 21 6.98 1.62 19.03
CA LYS A 21 7.34 2.14 20.36
C LYS A 21 7.53 3.66 20.37
N GLN A 22 7.53 4.30 19.20
CA GLN A 22 7.66 5.75 19.11
C GLN A 22 6.31 6.38 19.42
N GLU A 23 6.32 7.42 20.22
CA GLU A 23 5.14 8.22 20.49
C GLU A 23 4.65 8.90 19.20
N ASN A 24 3.34 8.90 18.99
CA ASN A 24 2.72 9.50 17.80
C ASN A 24 3.27 8.97 16.45
N ALA A 25 3.71 7.69 16.45
CA ALA A 25 4.26 7.06 15.25
C ALA A 25 3.32 7.19 14.04
N PRO A 26 3.84 7.36 12.82
CA PRO A 26 3.02 7.29 11.63
C PRO A 26 2.47 5.86 11.44
N VAL A 27 1.37 5.75 10.71
CA VAL A 27 0.72 4.46 10.44
C VAL A 27 0.80 4.07 8.97
N ALA A 28 0.84 2.75 8.70
CA ALA A 28 0.81 2.19 7.35
C ALA A 28 -0.13 1.00 7.26
N LEU A 29 -1.03 1.03 6.26
CA LEU A 29 -1.89 -0.08 5.88
C LEU A 29 -1.33 -0.79 4.65
N LEU A 30 -1.16 -2.12 4.73
CA LEU A 30 -0.55 -2.94 3.67
C LEU A 30 -1.58 -3.88 3.05
N LEU A 31 -1.73 -3.82 1.72
CA LEU A 31 -2.75 -4.52 0.96
C LEU A 31 -2.13 -5.58 0.04
N HIS A 32 -2.66 -6.81 0.13
CA HIS A 32 -2.10 -7.96 -0.59
C HIS A 32 -2.62 -8.09 -2.03
N PRO A 33 -1.93 -8.89 -2.89
CA PRO A 33 -2.35 -9.10 -4.27
C PRO A 33 -3.64 -9.91 -4.35
N HIS A 34 -4.07 -10.22 -5.58
CA HIS A 34 -5.40 -10.74 -5.90
C HIS A 34 -5.78 -11.97 -5.05
N PRO A 35 -6.91 -11.89 -4.31
CA PRO A 35 -7.36 -12.96 -3.40
C PRO A 35 -7.48 -14.33 -4.07
N GLN A 36 -8.09 -14.37 -5.26
CA GLN A 36 -8.33 -15.62 -6.00
C GLN A 36 -7.10 -16.19 -6.72
N HIS A 37 -5.97 -15.45 -6.73
CA HIS A 37 -4.71 -15.90 -7.34
C HIS A 37 -3.63 -16.15 -6.26
N GLY A 38 -4.04 -16.65 -5.10
CA GLY A 38 -3.12 -16.99 -4.01
C GLY A 38 -2.61 -15.78 -3.22
N GLY A 39 -3.22 -14.62 -3.39
CA GLY A 39 -2.90 -13.41 -2.62
C GLY A 39 -3.25 -13.58 -1.15
N THR A 40 -2.30 -13.29 -0.27
CA THR A 40 -2.49 -13.26 1.19
C THR A 40 -1.63 -12.15 1.80
N MET A 41 -1.93 -11.74 3.02
CA MET A 41 -1.09 -10.81 3.79
C MET A 41 0.35 -11.33 4.02
N ASN A 42 0.60 -12.64 3.82
CA ASN A 42 1.91 -13.27 3.95
C ASN A 42 2.69 -13.34 2.61
N ASN A 43 2.14 -12.79 1.53
CA ASN A 43 2.86 -12.63 0.27
C ASN A 43 4.22 -11.95 0.52
N LYS A 44 5.29 -12.44 -0.12
CA LYS A 44 6.67 -11.98 0.14
C LYS A 44 6.85 -10.48 -0.12
N VAL A 45 6.21 -9.92 -1.15
CA VAL A 45 6.24 -8.48 -1.44
C VAL A 45 5.57 -7.69 -0.32
N VAL A 46 4.35 -8.08 0.09
CA VAL A 46 3.62 -7.44 1.19
C VAL A 46 4.39 -7.52 2.50
N TYR A 47 5.00 -8.67 2.77
CA TYR A 47 5.85 -8.86 3.94
C TYR A 47 7.08 -7.95 3.92
N THR A 48 7.70 -7.79 2.76
CA THR A 48 8.84 -6.87 2.56
C THR A 48 8.43 -5.42 2.80
N LEU A 49 7.31 -4.98 2.21
CA LEU A 49 6.74 -3.64 2.44
C LEU A 49 6.48 -3.41 3.94
N TYR A 50 5.79 -4.35 4.58
CA TYR A 50 5.49 -4.28 6.01
C TYR A 50 6.76 -4.07 6.85
N HIS A 51 7.81 -4.85 6.62
CA HIS A 51 9.06 -4.71 7.35
C HIS A 51 9.81 -3.41 7.04
N ALA A 52 9.73 -2.91 5.81
CA ALA A 52 10.29 -1.61 5.46
C ALA A 52 9.63 -0.48 6.28
N PHE A 53 8.31 -0.48 6.42
CA PHE A 53 7.60 0.48 7.27
C PHE A 53 7.95 0.32 8.75
N VAL A 54 7.99 -0.90 9.27
CA VAL A 54 8.36 -1.18 10.67
C VAL A 54 9.76 -0.67 11.00
N ARG A 55 10.76 -0.95 10.13
CA ARG A 55 12.13 -0.45 10.29
C ARG A 55 12.22 1.08 10.25
N ARG A 56 11.27 1.73 9.59
CA ARG A 56 11.16 3.21 9.53
C ARG A 56 10.31 3.81 10.64
N GLY A 57 9.94 3.02 11.67
CA GLY A 57 9.27 3.47 12.87
C GLY A 57 7.76 3.60 12.78
N PHE A 58 7.13 3.03 11.75
CA PHE A 58 5.67 3.05 11.60
C PHE A 58 4.99 1.98 12.48
N SER A 59 3.80 2.30 12.97
CA SER A 59 2.81 1.29 13.31
C SER A 59 2.22 0.75 12.01
N ALA A 60 2.29 -0.55 11.79
CA ALA A 60 1.94 -1.15 10.50
C ALA A 60 0.94 -2.30 10.63
N LEU A 61 -0.06 -2.30 9.76
CA LEU A 61 -1.09 -3.34 9.67
C LEU A 61 -1.07 -3.97 8.28
N ARG A 62 -1.00 -5.30 8.23
CA ARG A 62 -1.31 -6.11 7.06
C ARG A 62 -2.43 -7.08 7.42
N PHE A 63 -3.35 -7.30 6.51
CA PHE A 63 -4.52 -8.14 6.77
C PHE A 63 -4.88 -8.96 5.53
N ASN A 64 -5.69 -9.99 5.73
CA ASN A 64 -6.29 -10.77 4.65
C ASN A 64 -7.64 -10.16 4.27
N PHE A 65 -7.83 -9.85 2.98
CA PHE A 65 -9.13 -9.51 2.44
C PHE A 65 -10.15 -10.63 2.68
N ARG A 66 -11.43 -10.33 2.56
CA ARG A 66 -12.53 -11.28 2.65
C ARG A 66 -12.27 -12.56 1.85
N GLY A 67 -12.68 -13.71 2.40
CA GLY A 67 -12.50 -15.01 1.78
C GLY A 67 -11.06 -15.54 1.75
N VAL A 68 -10.09 -14.83 2.35
CA VAL A 68 -8.68 -15.25 2.40
C VAL A 68 -8.30 -15.65 3.83
N GLY A 69 -7.63 -16.78 3.98
CA GLY A 69 -7.18 -17.29 5.28
C GLY A 69 -8.35 -17.49 6.24
N ARG A 70 -8.33 -16.78 7.37
CA ARG A 70 -9.41 -16.80 8.36
C ARG A 70 -10.38 -15.61 8.23
N SER A 71 -10.21 -14.77 7.23
CA SER A 71 -11.14 -13.68 6.93
C SER A 71 -12.45 -14.23 6.38
N GLN A 72 -13.55 -13.75 6.92
CA GLN A 72 -14.90 -14.12 6.51
C GLN A 72 -15.32 -13.39 5.23
N GLY A 73 -16.47 -13.79 4.67
CA GLY A 73 -16.97 -13.24 3.41
C GLY A 73 -16.45 -13.97 2.18
N ILE A 74 -16.78 -13.43 1.02
CA ILE A 74 -16.37 -13.94 -0.29
C ILE A 74 -15.82 -12.80 -1.14
N PHE A 75 -14.94 -13.12 -2.10
CA PHE A 75 -14.38 -12.15 -3.03
C PHE A 75 -15.47 -11.41 -3.80
N ASP A 76 -15.38 -10.06 -3.82
CA ASP A 76 -16.40 -9.17 -4.38
C ASP A 76 -15.81 -8.18 -5.40
N ARG A 77 -14.93 -8.66 -6.25
CA ARG A 77 -14.38 -7.96 -7.43
C ARG A 77 -13.79 -6.57 -7.16
N GLY A 78 -13.39 -6.30 -5.93
CA GLY A 78 -12.77 -5.07 -5.50
C GLY A 78 -13.67 -4.14 -4.67
N GLU A 79 -15.00 -4.20 -4.82
CA GLU A 79 -15.91 -3.35 -4.04
C GLU A 79 -15.90 -3.74 -2.56
N GLY A 80 -16.06 -5.02 -2.30
CA GLY A 80 -15.99 -5.55 -0.95
C GLY A 80 -14.59 -5.43 -0.34
N GLU A 81 -13.54 -5.71 -1.11
CA GLU A 81 -12.15 -5.60 -0.66
C GLU A 81 -11.79 -4.15 -0.33
N LEU A 82 -12.35 -3.18 -1.04
CA LEU A 82 -12.19 -1.76 -0.72
C LEU A 82 -12.87 -1.39 0.61
N SER A 83 -14.05 -1.96 0.87
CA SER A 83 -14.76 -1.78 2.14
C SER A 83 -14.02 -2.44 3.30
N ASP A 84 -13.39 -3.62 3.06
CA ASP A 84 -12.50 -4.26 4.03
C ASP A 84 -11.28 -3.39 4.35
N ALA A 85 -10.66 -2.79 3.31
CA ALA A 85 -9.53 -1.90 3.48
C ALA A 85 -9.89 -0.64 4.27
N ALA A 86 -11.09 -0.08 4.05
CA ALA A 86 -11.60 1.04 4.84
C ALA A 86 -11.77 0.65 6.32
N SER A 87 -12.38 -0.50 6.61
CA SER A 87 -12.52 -1.00 7.98
C SER A 87 -11.17 -1.27 8.66
N ALA A 88 -10.20 -1.79 7.90
CA ALA A 88 -8.84 -2.02 8.41
C ALA A 88 -8.13 -0.69 8.72
N LEU A 89 -8.36 0.34 7.90
CA LEU A 89 -7.82 1.68 8.15
C LEU A 89 -8.45 2.31 9.40
N ASP A 90 -9.78 2.21 9.57
CA ASP A 90 -10.49 2.70 10.76
C ASP A 90 -9.97 2.02 12.03
N TRP A 91 -9.77 0.72 11.97
CA TRP A 91 -9.17 -0.04 13.05
C TRP A 91 -7.77 0.47 13.38
N LEU A 92 -6.92 0.65 12.38
CA LEU A 92 -5.55 1.12 12.54
C LEU A 92 -5.51 2.52 13.17
N GLN A 93 -6.37 3.42 12.76
CA GLN A 93 -6.48 4.78 13.31
C GLN A 93 -7.01 4.79 14.74
N THR A 94 -7.98 3.92 15.06
CA THR A 94 -8.50 3.78 16.43
C THR A 94 -7.41 3.41 17.43
N TYR A 95 -6.48 2.55 17.03
CA TYR A 95 -5.34 2.16 17.87
C TYR A 95 -4.13 3.13 17.80
N ASN A 96 -4.21 4.14 16.93
CA ASN A 96 -3.16 5.16 16.75
C ASN A 96 -3.79 6.55 16.56
N PRO A 97 -4.57 7.09 17.54
CA PRO A 97 -5.34 8.32 17.36
C PRO A 97 -4.48 9.55 17.13
N ASN A 98 -3.23 9.52 17.56
CA ASN A 98 -2.27 10.63 17.43
C ASN A 98 -1.21 10.38 16.34
N ALA A 99 -1.48 9.51 15.38
CA ALA A 99 -0.53 9.23 14.30
C ALA A 99 -0.19 10.49 13.51
N THR A 100 1.10 10.73 13.32
CA THR A 100 1.60 11.94 12.62
C THR A 100 1.45 11.86 11.11
N ALA A 101 1.21 10.68 10.55
CA ALA A 101 0.96 10.45 9.13
C ALA A 101 0.24 9.12 8.92
N CYS A 102 -0.54 9.06 7.85
CA CYS A 102 -1.23 7.85 7.41
C CYS A 102 -0.81 7.48 5.98
N TRP A 103 -0.33 6.25 5.79
CA TRP A 103 0.13 5.75 4.50
C TRP A 103 -0.61 4.48 4.10
N VAL A 104 -0.82 4.31 2.80
CA VAL A 104 -1.29 3.05 2.22
C VAL A 104 -0.23 2.49 1.28
N ALA A 105 0.02 1.19 1.37
CA ALA A 105 0.89 0.50 0.43
C ALA A 105 0.23 -0.78 -0.05
N GLY A 106 0.37 -1.09 -1.33
CA GLY A 106 -0.23 -2.29 -1.90
C GLY A 106 0.60 -2.90 -3.01
N PHE A 107 0.40 -4.19 -3.22
CA PHE A 107 1.01 -4.94 -4.30
C PHE A 107 -0.07 -5.43 -5.28
N SER A 108 0.14 -5.21 -6.58
CA SER A 108 -0.73 -5.66 -7.65
C SER A 108 -2.19 -5.24 -7.42
N PHE A 109 -3.14 -6.17 -7.30
CA PHE A 109 -4.53 -5.89 -6.94
C PHE A 109 -4.63 -5.00 -5.67
N GLY A 110 -3.82 -5.26 -4.64
CA GLY A 110 -3.77 -4.43 -3.44
C GLY A 110 -3.32 -2.99 -3.71
N ALA A 111 -2.48 -2.75 -4.73
CA ALA A 111 -2.14 -1.40 -5.15
C ALA A 111 -3.37 -0.68 -5.76
N TRP A 112 -4.17 -1.37 -6.57
CA TRP A 112 -5.39 -0.82 -7.14
C TRP A 112 -6.44 -0.50 -6.07
N ILE A 113 -6.64 -1.39 -5.09
CA ILE A 113 -7.52 -1.14 -3.93
C ILE A 113 -6.99 0.04 -3.09
N GLY A 114 -5.69 0.08 -2.82
CA GLY A 114 -5.08 1.16 -2.04
C GLY A 114 -5.23 2.54 -2.68
N MET A 115 -5.14 2.62 -4.01
CA MET A 115 -5.34 3.86 -4.73
C MET A 115 -6.82 4.28 -4.80
N GLN A 116 -7.77 3.35 -4.80
CA GLN A 116 -9.18 3.66 -4.63
C GLN A 116 -9.51 4.15 -3.21
N LEU A 117 -8.90 3.51 -2.19
CA LEU A 117 -9.03 3.92 -0.79
C LEU A 117 -8.51 5.35 -0.61
N LEU A 118 -7.34 5.67 -1.17
CA LEU A 118 -6.74 7.01 -1.17
C LEU A 118 -7.72 8.09 -1.67
N MET A 119 -8.52 7.81 -2.68
CA MET A 119 -9.50 8.75 -3.24
C MET A 119 -10.70 9.01 -2.30
N ARG A 120 -10.93 8.13 -1.33
CA ARG A 120 -12.08 8.19 -0.40
C ARG A 120 -11.69 8.58 1.01
N ARG A 121 -10.39 8.61 1.31
CA ARG A 121 -9.84 8.80 2.66
C ARG A 121 -8.80 9.92 2.64
N PRO A 122 -9.24 11.18 2.83
CA PRO A 122 -8.37 12.37 2.71
C PRO A 122 -7.27 12.42 3.76
N GLU A 123 -7.37 11.64 4.83
CA GLU A 123 -6.33 11.49 5.84
C GLU A 123 -5.11 10.68 5.37
N ILE A 124 -5.18 10.01 4.21
CA ILE A 124 -4.02 9.30 3.65
C ILE A 124 -3.08 10.30 3.01
N ASP A 125 -1.91 10.45 3.61
CA ASP A 125 -0.90 11.44 3.22
C ASP A 125 0.01 10.99 2.06
N SER A 126 0.17 9.68 1.90
CA SER A 126 1.07 9.14 0.85
C SER A 126 0.75 7.68 0.54
N PHE A 127 1.19 7.24 -0.64
CA PHE A 127 1.00 5.86 -1.07
C PHE A 127 2.27 5.23 -1.64
N ILE A 128 2.31 3.89 -1.63
CA ILE A 128 3.28 3.07 -2.37
C ILE A 128 2.52 2.02 -3.16
N ALA A 129 2.60 2.08 -4.48
CA ALA A 129 1.98 1.14 -5.40
C ALA A 129 3.05 0.27 -6.07
N VAL A 130 3.11 -1.01 -5.71
CA VAL A 130 4.03 -1.97 -6.30
C VAL A 130 3.30 -2.77 -7.37
N ALA A 131 3.82 -2.75 -8.60
CA ALA A 131 3.26 -3.38 -9.79
C ALA A 131 1.74 -3.13 -9.94
N PRO A 132 1.29 -1.85 -9.97
CA PRO A 132 -0.14 -1.53 -10.11
C PRO A 132 -0.65 -2.04 -11.47
N PRO A 133 -1.71 -2.86 -11.52
CA PRO A 133 -2.14 -3.57 -12.73
C PRO A 133 -2.94 -2.68 -13.69
N ALA A 134 -2.29 -1.62 -14.20
CA ALA A 134 -2.89 -0.59 -15.04
C ALA A 134 -3.29 -1.06 -16.46
N ASN A 135 -2.87 -2.26 -16.86
CA ASN A 135 -3.35 -2.92 -18.08
C ASN A 135 -4.59 -3.81 -17.85
N MET A 136 -4.96 -4.08 -16.59
CA MET A 136 -6.07 -4.97 -16.24
C MET A 136 -7.22 -4.25 -15.55
N PHE A 137 -6.93 -3.17 -14.81
CA PHE A 137 -7.92 -2.40 -14.05
C PHE A 137 -7.89 -0.92 -14.46
N ASP A 138 -9.01 -0.26 -14.33
CA ASP A 138 -9.10 1.18 -14.55
C ASP A 138 -8.50 1.96 -13.38
N PHE A 139 -7.65 2.92 -13.68
CA PHE A 139 -7.06 3.92 -12.77
C PHE A 139 -7.53 5.35 -13.12
N GLY A 140 -8.58 5.47 -13.95
CA GLY A 140 -9.13 6.76 -14.38
C GLY A 140 -9.60 7.65 -13.23
N PHE A 141 -10.01 7.04 -12.13
CA PHE A 141 -10.47 7.71 -10.92
C PHE A 141 -9.39 8.59 -10.23
N LEU A 142 -8.10 8.41 -10.54
CA LEU A 142 -6.99 9.19 -9.97
C LEU A 142 -6.79 10.57 -10.63
N ALA A 143 -7.85 11.24 -11.01
CA ALA A 143 -7.79 12.57 -11.57
C ALA A 143 -8.86 13.49 -10.93
N PRO A 144 -8.49 14.31 -9.92
CA PRO A 144 -7.16 14.54 -9.36
C PRO A 144 -6.75 13.51 -8.29
N CYS A 145 -5.47 13.13 -8.27
CA CYS A 145 -4.90 12.32 -7.19
C CYS A 145 -4.58 13.22 -5.98
N PRO A 146 -5.05 12.85 -4.77
CA PRO A 146 -4.95 13.75 -3.62
C PRO A 146 -3.59 13.72 -2.90
N ALA A 147 -2.71 12.75 -3.20
CA ALA A 147 -1.47 12.59 -2.45
C ALA A 147 -0.27 12.22 -3.33
N SER A 148 0.91 12.58 -2.85
CA SER A 148 2.18 12.16 -3.44
C SER A 148 2.46 10.68 -3.16
N GLY A 149 3.17 10.00 -4.06
CA GLY A 149 3.40 8.57 -3.90
C GLY A 149 4.61 8.02 -4.65
N LEU A 150 4.84 6.73 -4.43
CA LEU A 150 5.86 5.94 -5.11
C LEU A 150 5.17 4.82 -5.91
N VAL A 151 5.52 4.73 -7.19
CA VAL A 151 5.15 3.60 -8.06
C VAL A 151 6.40 2.79 -8.35
N ILE A 152 6.34 1.47 -8.14
CA ILE A 152 7.45 0.54 -8.39
C ILE A 152 7.01 -0.54 -9.37
N LEU A 153 7.87 -0.87 -10.34
CA LEU A 153 7.67 -1.95 -11.28
C LEU A 153 8.99 -2.71 -11.50
N GLY A 154 8.91 -4.02 -11.75
CA GLY A 154 10.02 -4.79 -12.29
C GLY A 154 10.05 -4.68 -13.82
N ASP A 155 11.24 -4.57 -14.43
CA ASP A 155 11.34 -4.46 -15.89
C ASP A 155 11.12 -5.79 -16.63
N GLN A 156 11.08 -6.90 -15.89
CA GLN A 156 10.75 -8.23 -16.40
C GLN A 156 9.34 -8.69 -15.98
N ASP A 157 8.49 -7.75 -15.55
CA ASP A 157 7.10 -8.04 -15.20
C ASP A 157 6.31 -8.41 -16.47
N GLN A 158 5.85 -9.68 -16.51
CA GLN A 158 5.10 -10.24 -17.64
C GLN A 158 3.57 -10.12 -17.47
N LEU A 159 3.11 -9.76 -16.28
CA LEU A 159 1.69 -9.60 -15.96
C LEU A 159 1.25 -8.15 -16.10
N VAL A 160 2.07 -7.23 -15.60
CA VAL A 160 1.80 -5.79 -15.65
C VAL A 160 2.75 -5.15 -16.64
N THR A 161 2.21 -4.61 -17.72
CA THR A 161 3.02 -4.05 -18.78
C THR A 161 3.65 -2.71 -18.38
N ALA A 162 4.94 -2.56 -18.64
CA ALA A 162 5.69 -1.33 -18.33
C ALA A 162 5.04 -0.09 -18.99
N ASP A 163 4.53 -0.24 -20.21
CA ASP A 163 3.86 0.82 -20.95
C ASP A 163 2.57 1.31 -20.27
N ALA A 164 1.75 0.39 -19.73
CA ALA A 164 0.53 0.77 -19.00
C ALA A 164 0.86 1.53 -17.70
N VAL A 165 1.88 1.06 -16.96
CA VAL A 165 2.34 1.76 -15.74
C VAL A 165 2.97 3.10 -16.09
N GLN A 166 3.74 3.19 -17.18
CA GLN A 166 4.32 4.46 -17.62
C GLN A 166 3.25 5.49 -17.99
N ARG A 167 2.16 5.09 -18.67
CA ARG A 167 1.01 5.98 -18.94
C ARG A 167 0.36 6.44 -17.64
N LEU A 168 0.12 5.55 -16.69
CA LEU A 168 -0.42 5.90 -15.37
C LEU A 168 0.48 6.92 -14.67
N VAL A 169 1.78 6.65 -14.56
CA VAL A 169 2.76 7.54 -13.92
C VAL A 169 2.79 8.91 -14.60
N THR A 170 2.83 8.95 -15.95
CA THR A 170 2.82 10.21 -16.70
C THR A 170 1.57 11.03 -16.40
N LYS A 171 0.39 10.38 -16.37
CA LYS A 171 -0.88 11.04 -16.02
C LYS A 171 -0.85 11.62 -14.60
N LEU A 172 -0.29 10.90 -13.65
CA LEU A 172 -0.16 11.36 -12.27
C LEU A 172 0.86 12.50 -12.13
N MET A 173 2.02 12.41 -12.81
CA MET A 173 3.08 13.44 -12.78
C MET A 173 2.63 14.79 -13.38
N ASN A 174 1.68 14.78 -14.30
CA ASN A 174 1.14 16.00 -14.91
C ASN A 174 0.14 16.74 -14.00
N GLN A 175 -0.16 16.22 -12.83
CA GLN A 175 -1.04 16.87 -11.86
C GLN A 175 -0.26 17.85 -10.98
N ARG A 176 -0.94 18.94 -10.59
CA ARG A 176 -0.36 19.95 -9.70
C ARG A 176 -0.36 19.46 -8.25
N ASP A 177 0.54 20.03 -7.47
CA ASP A 177 0.62 19.88 -6.00
C ASP A 177 0.97 18.49 -5.47
N ILE A 178 1.18 17.50 -6.35
CA ILE A 178 1.66 16.17 -5.98
C ILE A 178 3.00 15.84 -6.65
N ARG A 179 3.75 14.94 -6.02
CA ARG A 179 5.02 14.42 -6.55
C ARG A 179 4.96 12.90 -6.62
N ILE A 180 5.06 12.37 -7.81
CA ILE A 180 5.12 10.93 -8.03
C ILE A 180 6.57 10.53 -8.30
N SER A 181 7.07 9.62 -7.48
CA SER A 181 8.33 8.92 -7.73
C SER A 181 8.03 7.64 -8.50
N HIS A 182 8.78 7.38 -9.56
CA HIS A 182 8.72 6.12 -10.29
C HIS A 182 10.04 5.39 -10.15
N ARG A 183 10.04 4.11 -9.81
CA ARG A 183 11.20 3.24 -9.68
C ARG A 183 11.00 1.96 -10.47
N ILE A 184 11.95 1.65 -11.33
CA ILE A 184 12.04 0.36 -12.02
C ILE A 184 13.12 -0.43 -11.32
N ILE A 185 12.83 -1.69 -10.97
CA ILE A 185 13.80 -2.63 -10.40
C ILE A 185 14.29 -3.53 -11.54
N PRO A 186 15.57 -3.38 -11.95
CA PRO A 186 16.12 -4.15 -13.05
C PRO A 186 16.12 -5.66 -12.76
N GLY A 187 15.71 -6.47 -13.73
CA GLY A 187 15.66 -7.93 -13.64
C GLY A 187 14.50 -8.49 -12.84
N ALA A 188 13.70 -7.65 -12.17
CA ALA A 188 12.60 -8.11 -11.34
C ALA A 188 11.37 -8.51 -12.18
N ASP A 189 10.83 -9.69 -11.88
CA ASP A 189 9.53 -10.17 -12.35
C ASP A 189 8.38 -9.54 -11.54
N HIS A 190 7.14 -9.92 -11.85
CA HIS A 190 5.95 -9.45 -11.11
C HIS A 190 6.02 -9.73 -9.61
N PHE A 191 6.59 -10.85 -9.21
CA PHE A 191 6.66 -11.30 -7.82
C PHE A 191 7.94 -10.87 -7.10
N PHE A 192 8.82 -10.13 -7.79
CA PHE A 192 10.12 -9.69 -7.29
C PHE A 192 10.97 -10.85 -6.76
N GLN A 193 10.88 -12.04 -7.40
CA GLN A 193 11.72 -13.17 -7.04
C GLN A 193 13.19 -12.76 -7.12
N ASN A 194 13.96 -13.04 -6.06
CA ASN A 194 15.36 -12.65 -5.90
C ASN A 194 15.62 -11.11 -5.91
N HIS A 195 14.58 -10.27 -5.94
CA HIS A 195 14.68 -8.81 -5.97
C HIS A 195 13.95 -8.12 -4.80
N LEU A 196 13.65 -8.87 -3.72
CA LEU A 196 12.98 -8.33 -2.53
C LEU A 196 13.86 -7.32 -1.78
N GLU A 197 15.19 -7.50 -1.78
CA GLU A 197 16.11 -6.55 -1.15
C GLU A 197 16.18 -5.22 -1.91
N PRO A 198 16.37 -5.16 -3.24
CA PRO A 198 16.24 -3.93 -4.01
C PRO A 198 14.88 -3.23 -3.85
N LEU A 199 13.79 -4.00 -3.79
CA LEU A 199 12.45 -3.48 -3.50
C LEU A 199 12.40 -2.81 -2.13
N SER A 200 12.89 -3.50 -1.09
CA SER A 200 12.96 -2.97 0.28
C SER A 200 13.72 -1.67 0.36
N GLN A 201 14.90 -1.63 -0.27
CA GLN A 201 15.75 -0.43 -0.32
C GLN A 201 15.07 0.75 -1.00
N ALA A 202 14.41 0.53 -2.14
CA ALA A 202 13.65 1.57 -2.85
C ALA A 202 12.53 2.15 -1.98
N VAL A 203 11.79 1.30 -1.28
CA VAL A 203 10.71 1.68 -0.35
C VAL A 203 11.26 2.48 0.82
N GLU A 204 12.30 1.99 1.50
CA GLU A 204 12.90 2.65 2.65
C GLU A 204 13.52 4.01 2.31
N GLN A 205 14.16 4.12 1.15
CA GLN A 205 14.70 5.40 0.65
C GLN A 205 13.58 6.42 0.43
N TYR A 206 12.46 6.00 -0.15
CA TYR A 206 11.31 6.87 -0.36
C TYR A 206 10.70 7.33 0.96
N ILE A 207 10.47 6.42 1.91
CA ILE A 207 9.94 6.75 3.25
C ILE A 207 10.89 7.73 3.96
N ALA A 208 12.19 7.45 3.99
CA ALA A 208 13.19 8.32 4.62
C ALA A 208 13.23 9.73 4.02
N GLY A 209 13.09 9.83 2.70
CA GLY A 209 13.04 11.11 2.00
C GLY A 209 11.82 11.95 2.40
N ASN A 210 10.65 11.32 2.57
CA ASN A 210 9.43 11.99 2.99
C ASN A 210 9.46 12.38 4.47
N GLN A 211 9.98 11.53 5.36
CA GLN A 211 10.12 11.84 6.78
C GLN A 211 11.00 13.08 6.99
N ARG A 212 12.13 13.19 6.27
CA ARG A 212 13.02 14.38 6.33
C ARG A 212 12.34 15.64 5.86
N LYS A 213 11.53 15.59 4.79
CA LYS A 213 10.78 16.76 4.29
C LYS A 213 9.75 17.25 5.29
N ARG A 214 9.01 16.34 5.93
CA ARG A 214 8.02 16.68 6.98
C ARG A 214 8.70 17.31 8.20
N ALA A 215 9.80 16.76 8.67
CA ALA A 215 10.58 17.34 9.77
C ALA A 215 11.08 18.76 9.45
N ALA A 216 11.54 19.00 8.22
CA ALA A 216 11.98 20.32 7.78
C ALA A 216 10.85 21.37 7.67
N VAL A 217 9.62 20.94 7.45
CA VAL A 217 8.42 21.82 7.42
C VAL A 217 7.93 22.11 8.84
N ALA A 218 7.93 21.12 9.73
CA ALA A 218 7.49 21.27 11.13
C ALA A 218 8.46 22.09 12.00
N GLY A 219 9.71 22.24 11.59
CA GLY A 219 10.73 23.04 12.29
C GLY A 219 10.86 24.50 11.81
N ARG A 220 9.93 24.97 10.96
CA ARG A 220 9.82 26.36 10.53
C ARG A 220 8.61 27.03 11.17
#